data_489aed7edefd5194c5ac6eda7cc1296b
#
_entry.id   489aed7edefd5194c5ac6eda7cc1296b
#
_cell.length_a   1.000
_cell.length_b   1.000
_cell.length_c   1.000
_cell.angle_alpha   90.00
_cell.angle_beta   90.00
_cell.angle_gamma   90.00
#
_symmetry.space_group_name_H-M   'P 1'
#
loop_
_entity.id
_entity.type
_entity.pdbx_description
1 polymer ?
#
loop_
_entity_poly.entity_id
_entity_poly.type
_entity_poly.pdbx_seq_one_letter_code
_entity_poly.pdbx_strand_id
1 'polypeptide(L)'
;WELNRDVTIEAEKQGLDFVLSMMKFRGFGGETGFWDECMESFTLMAALASVTERIGLIPTVTLLAQHPAYVARMMATLDDVSKGRVGLNIVTGWNKFEYEQMGMWRGDEYYKERYEYALDYVNILRTLWEEGRCTHESRYFELKDCTVYPTPQHDIPIISAGMSGAGREFVSTIGGYNFIFSSPMKIPRLADDLDKMAQATGKEVATYALLHLVAAETDDKAWQMCNDIVEQA
;
A
#
# COMPACT_ATOMS: atom_id res chain seq x y z
N TRP A 1 -2.14 -17.45 -10.14
CA TRP A 1 -1.80 -17.85 -8.76
C TRP A 1 -0.39 -18.47 -8.70
N GLU A 2 -0.11 -19.48 -9.53
CA GLU A 2 1.15 -20.23 -9.47
C GLU A 2 2.39 -19.32 -9.54
N LEU A 3 2.40 -18.37 -10.48
CA LEU A 3 3.49 -17.42 -10.63
C LEU A 3 3.70 -16.58 -9.35
N ASN A 4 2.63 -16.03 -8.79
CA ASN A 4 2.73 -15.22 -7.57
C ASN A 4 3.26 -16.04 -6.38
N ARG A 5 2.77 -17.28 -6.23
CA ARG A 5 3.25 -18.22 -5.21
C ARG A 5 4.74 -18.51 -5.38
N ASP A 6 5.15 -18.91 -6.57
CA ASP A 6 6.51 -19.39 -6.83
C ASP A 6 7.54 -18.26 -6.70
N VAL A 7 7.20 -17.07 -7.22
CA VAL A 7 8.03 -15.87 -7.04
C VAL A 7 8.14 -15.47 -5.56
N THR A 8 7.05 -15.55 -4.80
CA THR A 8 7.08 -15.19 -3.38
C THR A 8 7.90 -16.19 -2.55
N ILE A 9 7.75 -17.49 -2.83
CA ILE A 9 8.57 -18.54 -2.18
C ILE A 9 10.06 -18.35 -2.51
N GLU A 10 10.38 -18.02 -3.76
CA GLU A 10 11.76 -17.78 -4.15
C GLU A 10 12.30 -16.50 -3.50
N ALA A 11 11.51 -15.41 -3.46
CA ALA A 11 11.87 -14.19 -2.74
C ALA A 11 12.20 -14.46 -1.26
N GLU A 12 11.39 -15.28 -0.59
CA GLU A 12 11.64 -15.71 0.79
C GLU A 12 12.95 -16.49 0.92
N LYS A 13 13.23 -17.41 0.00
CA LYS A 13 14.49 -18.20 0.00
C LYS A 13 15.71 -17.31 -0.20
N GLN A 14 15.61 -16.30 -1.03
CA GLN A 14 16.67 -15.33 -1.29
C GLN A 14 16.84 -14.29 -0.18
N GLY A 15 15.98 -14.31 0.84
CA GLY A 15 16.08 -13.43 2.00
C GLY A 15 15.55 -12.03 1.78
N LEU A 16 14.60 -11.84 0.85
CA LEU A 16 13.89 -10.56 0.72
C LEU A 16 12.98 -10.32 1.94
N ASP A 17 12.88 -9.07 2.38
CA ASP A 17 12.18 -8.71 3.61
C ASP A 17 10.67 -8.83 3.46
N PHE A 18 10.11 -8.42 2.33
CA PHE A 18 8.66 -8.46 2.09
C PHE A 18 8.29 -8.52 0.62
N VAL A 19 7.06 -8.92 0.37
CA VAL A 19 6.36 -8.74 -0.91
C VAL A 19 5.17 -7.80 -0.70
N LEU A 20 4.95 -6.91 -1.66
CA LEU A 20 3.82 -5.99 -1.66
C LEU A 20 2.97 -6.25 -2.90
N SER A 21 1.69 -6.48 -2.72
CA SER A 21 0.75 -6.58 -3.82
C SER A 21 0.12 -5.22 -4.09
N MET A 22 0.23 -4.77 -5.31
CA MET A 22 -0.51 -3.60 -5.78
C MET A 22 -1.99 -3.95 -5.96
N MET A 23 -2.86 -2.94 -5.99
CA MET A 23 -4.27 -3.10 -6.29
C MET A 23 -4.67 -2.14 -7.41
N LYS A 24 -5.25 -2.70 -8.46
CA LYS A 24 -5.82 -2.00 -9.59
C LYS A 24 -7.19 -2.59 -9.93
N PHE A 25 -8.16 -1.72 -10.18
CA PHE A 25 -9.48 -2.14 -10.68
C PHE A 25 -9.60 -2.00 -12.19
N ARG A 26 -8.71 -1.23 -12.79
CA ARG A 26 -8.63 -1.02 -14.22
C ARG A 26 -7.21 -0.59 -14.58
N GLY A 27 -6.60 -1.27 -15.53
CA GLY A 27 -5.30 -0.89 -16.09
C GLY A 27 -5.40 0.31 -17.02
N PHE A 28 -4.32 0.57 -17.71
CA PHE A 28 -4.22 1.72 -18.62
C PHE A 28 -4.63 1.40 -20.06
N GLY A 29 -4.88 0.11 -20.35
CA GLY A 29 -5.17 -0.36 -21.70
C GLY A 29 -3.92 -0.27 -22.60
N GLY A 30 -4.14 -0.02 -23.91
CA GLY A 30 -3.08 -0.03 -24.91
C GLY A 30 -2.73 -1.45 -25.38
N GLU A 31 -1.74 -1.58 -26.24
CA GLU A 31 -1.33 -2.87 -26.79
C GLU A 31 -0.72 -3.81 -25.74
N THR A 32 -0.07 -3.25 -24.72
CA THR A 32 0.57 -4.02 -23.65
C THR A 32 -0.39 -4.47 -22.56
N GLY A 33 -1.60 -3.90 -22.48
CA GLY A 33 -2.56 -4.18 -21.41
C GLY A 33 -2.00 -3.93 -20.00
N PHE A 34 -1.15 -2.91 -19.85
CA PHE A 34 -0.42 -2.65 -18.62
C PHE A 34 -1.36 -2.47 -17.43
N TRP A 35 -1.25 -3.38 -16.48
CA TRP A 35 -2.10 -3.47 -15.27
C TRP A 35 -3.59 -3.79 -15.54
N ASP A 36 -3.94 -4.32 -16.69
CA ASP A 36 -5.31 -4.76 -16.96
C ASP A 36 -5.70 -5.98 -16.11
N GLU A 37 -4.72 -6.81 -15.75
CA GLU A 37 -4.90 -7.95 -14.84
C GLU A 37 -4.29 -7.66 -13.46
N CYS A 38 -5.10 -7.79 -12.44
CA CYS A 38 -4.67 -7.61 -11.05
C CYS A 38 -5.47 -8.53 -10.14
N MET A 39 -4.78 -9.31 -9.31
CA MET A 39 -5.43 -10.11 -8.26
C MET A 39 -5.82 -9.23 -7.08
N GLU A 40 -6.92 -9.58 -6.40
CA GLU A 40 -7.33 -8.87 -5.19
C GLU A 40 -6.29 -9.04 -4.08
N SER A 41 -5.86 -7.92 -3.52
CA SER A 41 -4.64 -7.80 -2.74
C SER A 41 -4.69 -8.56 -1.40
N PHE A 42 -5.79 -8.44 -0.65
CA PHE A 42 -5.93 -9.11 0.66
C PHE A 42 -6.06 -10.62 0.51
N THR A 43 -6.85 -11.06 -0.47
CA THR A 43 -7.02 -12.49 -0.77
C THR A 43 -5.71 -13.12 -1.23
N LEU A 44 -4.95 -12.41 -2.07
CA LEU A 44 -3.63 -12.88 -2.50
C LEU A 44 -2.67 -13.01 -1.31
N MET A 45 -2.58 -12.00 -0.45
CA MET A 45 -1.68 -12.03 0.72
C MET A 45 -2.10 -13.11 1.73
N ALA A 46 -3.39 -13.36 1.90
CA ALA A 46 -3.87 -14.46 2.75
C ALA A 46 -3.45 -15.83 2.19
N ALA A 47 -3.53 -16.03 0.89
CA ALA A 47 -3.06 -17.24 0.23
C ALA A 47 -1.54 -17.42 0.37
N LEU A 48 -0.76 -16.34 0.17
CA LEU A 48 0.69 -16.35 0.31
C LEU A 48 1.13 -16.60 1.75
N ALA A 49 0.38 -16.13 2.75
CA ALA A 49 0.65 -16.40 4.16
C ALA A 49 0.66 -17.90 4.50
N SER A 50 -0.14 -18.68 3.79
CA SER A 50 -0.25 -20.13 4.01
C SER A 50 0.92 -20.93 3.43
N VAL A 51 1.71 -20.35 2.53
CA VAL A 51 2.81 -21.04 1.83
C VAL A 51 4.20 -20.42 2.11
N THR A 52 4.27 -19.47 3.03
CA THR A 52 5.49 -18.77 3.45
C THR A 52 5.61 -18.75 4.97
N GLU A 53 6.82 -18.58 5.49
CA GLU A 53 7.07 -18.63 6.94
C GLU A 53 7.71 -17.34 7.50
N ARG A 54 8.45 -16.56 6.71
CA ARG A 54 9.26 -15.43 7.17
C ARG A 54 8.99 -14.13 6.46
N ILE A 55 8.78 -14.17 5.14
CA ILE A 55 8.64 -12.96 4.32
C ILE A 55 7.42 -12.13 4.75
N GLY A 56 7.61 -10.83 4.84
CA GLY A 56 6.53 -9.89 5.14
C GLY A 56 5.52 -9.82 3.98
N LEU A 57 4.27 -9.62 4.30
CA LEU A 57 3.15 -9.66 3.36
C LEU A 57 2.38 -8.33 3.45
N ILE A 58 2.41 -7.54 2.40
CA ILE A 58 1.85 -6.20 2.42
C ILE A 58 0.72 -6.06 1.40
N PRO A 59 -0.54 -6.26 1.82
CA PRO A 59 -1.69 -5.94 0.98
C PRO A 59 -1.81 -4.44 0.79
N THR A 60 -2.43 -4.06 -0.33
CA THR A 60 -2.81 -2.67 -0.64
C THR A 60 -4.29 -2.47 -0.41
N VAL A 61 -4.64 -1.50 0.44
CA VAL A 61 -6.01 -1.00 0.56
C VAL A 61 -6.23 0.19 -0.35
N THR A 62 -7.36 0.16 -1.05
CA THR A 62 -7.87 1.30 -1.81
C THR A 62 -9.01 1.94 -1.03
N LEU A 63 -8.76 3.10 -0.45
CA LEU A 63 -9.62 3.68 0.60
C LEU A 63 -11.07 3.90 0.16
N LEU A 64 -11.31 4.21 -1.11
CA LEU A 64 -12.67 4.40 -1.64
C LEU A 64 -13.48 3.11 -1.76
N ALA A 65 -12.81 1.98 -1.97
CA ALA A 65 -13.49 0.72 -2.22
C ALA A 65 -13.75 -0.09 -0.94
N GLN A 66 -13.04 0.21 0.15
CA GLN A 66 -13.06 -0.62 1.35
C GLN A 66 -13.26 0.24 2.60
N HIS A 67 -14.26 -0.12 3.40
CA HIS A 67 -14.58 0.61 4.65
C HIS A 67 -13.52 0.31 5.74
N PRO A 68 -13.06 1.29 6.56
CA PRO A 68 -11.99 1.09 7.53
C PRO A 68 -12.29 -0.02 8.56
N ALA A 69 -13.52 -0.14 9.03
CA ALA A 69 -13.89 -1.20 9.97
C ALA A 69 -13.78 -2.60 9.37
N TYR A 70 -14.03 -2.73 8.07
CA TYR A 70 -13.87 -4.01 7.36
C TYR A 70 -12.39 -4.33 7.15
N VAL A 71 -11.60 -3.33 6.74
CA VAL A 71 -10.14 -3.49 6.61
C VAL A 71 -9.48 -3.79 7.94
N ALA A 72 -9.91 -3.15 9.03
CA ALA A 72 -9.39 -3.46 10.36
C ALA A 72 -9.56 -4.96 10.70
N ARG A 73 -10.70 -5.55 10.36
CA ARG A 73 -10.98 -6.98 10.56
C ARG A 73 -10.15 -7.88 9.64
N MET A 74 -10.01 -7.51 8.37
CA MET A 74 -9.17 -8.28 7.44
C MET A 74 -7.72 -8.31 7.90
N MET A 75 -7.19 -7.17 8.34
CA MET A 75 -5.81 -7.08 8.83
C MET A 75 -5.59 -7.87 10.12
N ALA A 76 -6.53 -7.84 11.05
CA ALA A 76 -6.46 -8.68 12.25
C ALA A 76 -6.44 -10.18 11.92
N THR A 77 -7.20 -10.59 10.91
CA THR A 77 -7.18 -11.99 10.42
C THR A 77 -5.84 -12.32 9.76
N LEU A 78 -5.31 -11.42 8.93
CA LEU A 78 -4.02 -11.62 8.28
C LEU A 78 -2.85 -11.63 9.27
N ASP A 79 -2.91 -10.81 10.32
CA ASP A 79 -1.94 -10.80 11.41
C ASP A 79 -1.86 -12.18 12.08
N ASP A 80 -3.01 -12.73 12.45
CA ASP A 80 -3.10 -14.07 13.08
C ASP A 80 -2.58 -15.19 12.14
N VAL A 81 -3.09 -15.24 10.90
CA VAL A 81 -2.71 -16.26 9.91
C VAL A 81 -1.22 -16.19 9.57
N SER A 82 -0.68 -15.01 9.42
CA SER A 82 0.74 -14.78 9.07
C SER A 82 1.68 -14.80 10.27
N LYS A 83 1.16 -14.78 11.51
CA LYS A 83 1.95 -14.66 12.76
C LYS A 83 2.76 -13.36 12.81
N GLY A 84 2.10 -12.24 12.54
CA GLY A 84 2.68 -10.91 12.65
C GLY A 84 3.50 -10.45 11.45
N ARG A 85 3.42 -11.10 10.30
CA ARG A 85 4.21 -10.75 9.12
C ARG A 85 3.52 -9.77 8.17
N VAL A 86 2.49 -9.07 8.62
CA VAL A 86 1.72 -8.17 7.75
C VAL A 86 2.05 -6.70 7.97
N GLY A 87 1.99 -5.93 6.88
CA GLY A 87 1.88 -4.48 6.87
C GLY A 87 0.73 -4.05 5.99
N LEU A 88 0.39 -2.78 5.95
CA LEU A 88 -0.70 -2.25 5.15
C LEU A 88 -0.24 -1.11 4.26
N ASN A 89 -0.31 -1.29 2.94
CA ASN A 89 -0.08 -0.21 2.00
C ASN A 89 -1.38 0.56 1.73
N ILE A 90 -1.35 1.88 1.90
CA ILE A 90 -2.53 2.76 1.74
C ILE A 90 -2.44 3.53 0.43
N VAL A 91 -3.47 3.37 -0.40
CA VAL A 91 -3.64 4.12 -1.65
C VAL A 91 -4.93 4.92 -1.58
N THR A 92 -4.79 6.26 -1.62
CA THR A 92 -5.92 7.18 -1.49
C THR A 92 -6.86 7.20 -2.70
N GLY A 93 -6.46 6.57 -3.82
CA GLY A 93 -7.25 6.57 -5.06
C GLY A 93 -7.11 7.89 -5.85
N TRP A 94 -6.26 7.86 -6.85
CA TRP A 94 -5.98 9.01 -7.72
C TRP A 94 -6.55 8.85 -9.14
N ASN A 95 -6.76 7.60 -9.59
CA ASN A 95 -7.27 7.31 -10.91
C ASN A 95 -8.81 7.21 -10.88
N LYS A 96 -9.45 8.29 -11.26
CA LYS A 96 -10.90 8.42 -11.31
C LYS A 96 -11.60 7.25 -12.02
N PHE A 97 -11.07 6.83 -13.17
CA PHE A 97 -11.71 5.81 -14.02
C PHE A 97 -11.81 4.43 -13.34
N GLU A 98 -10.88 4.11 -12.43
CA GLU A 98 -10.93 2.87 -11.66
C GLU A 98 -12.17 2.80 -10.77
N TYR A 99 -12.55 3.93 -10.18
CA TYR A 99 -13.65 4.01 -9.22
C TYR A 99 -14.98 4.33 -9.87
N GLU A 100 -14.99 5.09 -10.96
CA GLU A 100 -16.21 5.40 -11.71
C GLU A 100 -16.89 4.17 -12.28
N GLN A 101 -16.12 3.21 -12.80
CA GLN A 101 -16.68 1.94 -13.31
C GLN A 101 -17.44 1.14 -12.26
N MET A 102 -17.17 1.37 -10.96
CA MET A 102 -17.81 0.72 -9.82
C MET A 102 -18.84 1.63 -9.12
N GLY A 103 -19.04 2.87 -9.60
CA GLY A 103 -19.89 3.85 -8.95
C GLY A 103 -19.35 4.38 -7.63
N MET A 104 -18.04 4.27 -7.39
CA MET A 104 -17.39 4.62 -6.11
C MET A 104 -16.66 5.96 -6.12
N TRP A 105 -16.56 6.63 -7.26
CA TRP A 105 -15.92 7.94 -7.33
C TRP A 105 -16.78 9.00 -6.64
N ARG A 106 -16.20 9.69 -5.66
CA ARG A 106 -16.89 10.70 -4.83
C ARG A 106 -16.81 12.13 -5.39
N GLY A 107 -16.36 12.30 -6.62
CA GLY A 107 -16.23 13.60 -7.26
C GLY A 107 -14.84 14.23 -7.10
N ASP A 108 -14.65 15.36 -7.77
CA ASP A 108 -13.34 16.03 -7.82
C ASP A 108 -12.95 16.67 -6.48
N GLU A 109 -13.92 16.92 -5.60
CA GLU A 109 -13.67 17.40 -4.23
C GLU A 109 -12.94 16.36 -3.40
N TYR A 110 -13.30 15.08 -3.53
CA TYR A 110 -12.58 13.99 -2.90
C TYR A 110 -11.09 14.01 -3.26
N TYR A 111 -10.75 14.26 -4.52
CA TYR A 111 -9.35 14.28 -4.93
C TYR A 111 -8.54 15.35 -4.20
N LYS A 112 -9.12 16.49 -3.88
CA LYS A 112 -8.48 17.57 -3.12
C LYS A 112 -8.30 17.19 -1.65
N GLU A 113 -9.29 16.52 -1.08
CA GLU A 113 -9.40 16.19 0.35
C GLU A 113 -8.94 14.75 0.68
N ARG A 114 -8.46 14.01 -0.30
CA ARG A 114 -8.15 12.57 -0.16
C ARG A 114 -7.19 12.24 0.98
N TYR A 115 -6.32 13.15 1.37
CA TYR A 115 -5.41 12.92 2.49
C TYR A 115 -6.05 13.21 3.85
N GLU A 116 -7.01 14.11 3.93
CA GLU A 116 -7.85 14.29 5.11
C GLU A 116 -8.72 13.04 5.33
N TYR A 117 -9.32 12.54 4.26
CA TYR A 117 -10.05 11.28 4.26
C TYR A 117 -9.17 10.11 4.70
N ALA A 118 -7.93 10.04 4.19
CA ALA A 118 -6.98 8.99 4.54
C ALA A 118 -6.54 9.08 6.02
N LEU A 119 -6.35 10.28 6.56
CA LEU A 119 -6.00 10.48 7.96
C LEU A 119 -7.11 9.98 8.87
N ASP A 120 -8.35 10.35 8.56
CA ASP A 120 -9.52 9.90 9.31
C ASP A 120 -9.67 8.36 9.26
N TYR A 121 -9.46 7.79 8.08
CA TYR A 121 -9.43 6.34 7.87
C TYR A 121 -8.39 5.64 8.74
N VAL A 122 -7.15 6.15 8.77
CA VAL A 122 -6.05 5.57 9.57
C VAL A 122 -6.35 5.67 11.06
N ASN A 123 -6.93 6.78 11.52
CA ASN A 123 -7.31 6.95 12.91
C ASN A 123 -8.34 5.91 13.35
N ILE A 124 -9.35 5.63 12.51
CA ILE A 124 -10.33 4.57 12.76
C ILE A 124 -9.65 3.19 12.81
N LEU A 125 -8.75 2.89 11.86
CA LEU A 125 -8.02 1.62 11.87
C LEU A 125 -7.25 1.41 13.18
N ARG A 126 -6.45 2.41 13.58
CA ARG A 126 -5.64 2.34 14.80
C ARG A 126 -6.49 2.16 16.04
N THR A 127 -7.57 2.95 16.18
CA THR A 127 -8.50 2.79 17.31
C THR A 127 -9.09 1.38 17.36
N LEU A 128 -9.51 0.83 16.24
CA LEU A 128 -10.06 -0.52 16.18
C LEU A 128 -9.02 -1.61 16.48
N TRP A 129 -7.76 -1.40 16.08
CA TRP A 129 -6.68 -2.35 16.38
C TRP A 129 -6.22 -2.29 17.82
N GLU A 130 -6.17 -1.11 18.42
CA GLU A 130 -5.68 -0.89 19.78
C GLU A 130 -6.77 -1.21 20.83
N GLU A 131 -8.00 -0.74 20.61
CA GLU A 131 -9.09 -0.81 21.58
C GLU A 131 -10.11 -1.93 21.26
N GLY A 132 -10.11 -2.45 20.05
CA GLY A 132 -11.13 -3.42 19.59
C GLY A 132 -12.52 -2.81 19.40
N ARG A 133 -12.69 -1.52 19.66
CA ARG A 133 -13.97 -0.79 19.63
C ARG A 133 -13.75 0.66 19.20
N CYS A 134 -14.68 1.19 18.38
CA CYS A 134 -14.63 2.57 17.92
C CYS A 134 -16.04 3.15 17.78
N THR A 135 -16.26 4.32 18.40
CA THR A 135 -17.36 5.21 18.07
C THR A 135 -16.74 6.46 17.44
N HIS A 136 -17.11 6.79 16.23
CA HIS A 136 -16.51 7.86 15.46
C HIS A 136 -17.55 8.57 14.63
N GLU A 137 -17.52 9.88 14.61
CA GLU A 137 -18.35 10.72 13.77
C GLU A 137 -17.49 11.80 13.13
N SER A 138 -17.47 11.81 11.82
CA SER A 138 -16.76 12.78 11.03
C SER A 138 -17.54 13.13 9.76
N ARG A 139 -16.98 14.02 8.96
CA ARG A 139 -17.45 14.30 7.62
C ARG A 139 -17.43 13.09 6.67
N TYR A 140 -16.57 12.11 6.95
CA TYR A 140 -16.28 10.99 6.04
C TYR A 140 -16.86 9.67 6.53
N PHE A 141 -16.89 9.46 7.85
CA PHE A 141 -17.28 8.19 8.46
C PHE A 141 -18.15 8.39 9.68
N GLU A 142 -19.12 7.51 9.85
CA GLU A 142 -19.94 7.38 11.04
C GLU A 142 -19.88 5.92 11.52
N LEU A 143 -19.33 5.70 12.73
CA LEU A 143 -19.26 4.41 13.39
C LEU A 143 -19.93 4.52 14.76
N LYS A 144 -20.86 3.61 15.05
CA LYS A 144 -21.57 3.52 16.34
C LYS A 144 -21.21 2.23 17.03
N ASP A 145 -20.40 2.32 18.10
CA ASP A 145 -20.01 1.16 18.88
C ASP A 145 -19.49 -0.02 18.02
N CYS A 146 -18.72 0.33 16.98
CA CYS A 146 -18.19 -0.62 16.02
C CYS A 146 -17.11 -1.47 16.69
N THR A 147 -17.18 -2.80 16.55
CA THR A 147 -16.23 -3.71 17.18
C THR A 147 -15.46 -4.54 16.17
N VAL A 148 -14.17 -4.76 16.45
CA VAL A 148 -13.27 -5.65 15.72
C VAL A 148 -12.55 -6.56 16.71
N TYR A 149 -12.99 -7.79 16.79
CA TYR A 149 -12.33 -8.84 17.59
C TYR A 149 -12.16 -10.10 16.73
N PRO A 150 -11.01 -10.84 16.87
CA PRO A 150 -9.86 -10.42 17.67
C PRO A 150 -9.20 -9.15 17.13
N THR A 151 -8.49 -8.43 17.98
CA THR A 151 -7.56 -7.36 17.54
C THR A 151 -6.25 -7.97 17.04
N PRO A 152 -5.46 -7.27 16.22
CA PRO A 152 -4.12 -7.70 15.88
C PRO A 152 -3.28 -7.94 17.14
N GLN A 153 -2.41 -8.92 17.09
CA GLN A 153 -1.49 -9.23 18.20
C GLN A 153 -0.11 -8.59 18.01
N HIS A 154 0.17 -8.09 16.82
CA HIS A 154 1.42 -7.44 16.44
C HIS A 154 1.15 -6.04 15.87
N ASP A 155 2.18 -5.20 15.91
CA ASP A 155 2.11 -3.91 15.25
C ASP A 155 2.00 -4.07 13.73
N ILE A 156 1.06 -3.36 13.12
CA ILE A 156 0.87 -3.36 11.68
C ILE A 156 1.47 -2.08 11.09
N PRO A 157 2.65 -2.17 10.47
CA PRO A 157 3.26 -1.01 9.83
C PRO A 157 2.40 -0.50 8.67
N ILE A 158 2.25 0.82 8.60
CA ILE A 158 1.53 1.47 7.52
C ILE A 158 2.52 2.03 6.51
N ILE A 159 2.25 1.76 5.24
CA ILE A 159 3.05 2.20 4.10
C ILE A 159 2.18 3.11 3.24
N SER A 160 2.77 4.15 2.69
CA SER A 160 2.10 5.07 1.76
C SER A 160 3.03 5.45 0.62
N ALA A 161 2.48 5.96 -0.47
CA ALA A 161 3.23 6.46 -1.62
C ALA A 161 3.02 7.97 -1.83
N GLY A 162 3.00 8.74 -0.76
CA GLY A 162 2.74 10.17 -0.75
C GLY A 162 3.90 10.99 -1.32
N MET A 163 3.87 11.30 -2.62
CA MET A 163 4.91 12.08 -3.31
C MET A 163 4.64 13.59 -3.35
N SER A 164 3.38 14.00 -3.34
CA SER A 164 2.97 15.41 -3.32
C SER A 164 3.25 16.07 -1.95
N GLY A 165 3.20 17.40 -1.87
CA GLY A 165 3.31 18.11 -0.58
C GLY A 165 2.32 17.58 0.44
N ALA A 166 1.03 17.51 0.09
CA ALA A 166 -0.01 16.96 0.96
C ALA A 166 0.19 15.47 1.29
N GLY A 167 0.72 14.68 0.34
CA GLY A 167 1.03 13.27 0.60
C GLY A 167 2.17 13.09 1.60
N ARG A 168 3.22 13.90 1.53
CA ARG A 168 4.32 13.88 2.51
C ARG A 168 3.87 14.36 3.88
N GLU A 169 3.02 15.38 3.93
CA GLU A 169 2.41 15.86 5.17
C GLU A 169 1.57 14.75 5.83
N PHE A 170 0.76 14.06 5.05
CA PHE A 170 0.00 12.89 5.54
C PHE A 170 0.92 11.83 6.14
N VAL A 171 1.97 11.40 5.40
CA VAL A 171 2.91 10.38 5.89
C VAL A 171 3.64 10.84 7.14
N SER A 172 4.10 12.09 7.18
CA SER A 172 4.77 12.65 8.38
C SER A 172 3.85 12.72 9.60
N THR A 173 2.54 12.82 9.38
CA THR A 173 1.54 12.84 10.45
C THR A 173 1.23 11.45 10.98
N ILE A 174 1.10 10.46 10.11
CA ILE A 174 0.77 9.09 10.53
C ILE A 174 1.99 8.29 10.98
N GLY A 175 3.18 8.60 10.50
CA GLY A 175 4.40 7.80 10.68
C GLY A 175 4.41 6.53 9.82
N GLY A 176 5.46 5.72 9.96
CA GLY A 176 5.60 4.45 9.25
C GLY A 176 6.53 4.52 8.05
N TYR A 177 6.06 4.10 6.87
CA TYR A 177 6.92 3.98 5.69
C TYR A 177 6.35 4.74 4.51
N ASN A 178 7.24 5.31 3.69
CA ASN A 178 6.86 5.99 2.45
C ASN A 178 7.64 5.46 1.25
N PHE A 179 6.94 5.07 0.19
CA PHE A 179 7.57 4.78 -1.09
C PHE A 179 7.85 6.07 -1.86
N ILE A 180 9.09 6.25 -2.28
CA ILE A 180 9.49 7.32 -3.18
C ILE A 180 9.81 6.73 -4.56
N PHE A 181 9.02 7.15 -5.55
CA PHE A 181 9.26 6.87 -6.96
C PHE A 181 9.84 8.12 -7.61
N SER A 182 11.15 8.14 -7.82
CA SER A 182 11.87 9.27 -8.38
C SER A 182 13.19 8.82 -8.98
N SER A 183 13.88 9.72 -9.69
CA SER A 183 15.24 9.42 -10.12
C SER A 183 16.15 9.17 -8.90
N PRO A 184 17.08 8.22 -8.96
CA PRO A 184 17.97 7.89 -7.85
C PRO A 184 18.68 9.10 -7.23
N MET A 185 19.04 10.09 -8.04
CA MET A 185 19.70 11.32 -7.57
C MET A 185 18.83 12.21 -6.69
N LYS A 186 17.50 12.11 -6.81
CA LYS A 186 16.55 12.95 -6.04
C LYS A 186 16.09 12.28 -4.75
N ILE A 187 16.18 10.96 -4.68
CA ILE A 187 15.66 10.17 -3.55
C ILE A 187 16.25 10.61 -2.21
N PRO A 188 17.57 10.80 -2.03
CA PRO A 188 18.15 11.21 -0.75
C PRO A 188 17.55 12.53 -0.24
N ARG A 189 17.44 13.54 -1.12
CA ARG A 189 16.86 14.83 -0.73
C ARG A 189 15.39 14.72 -0.34
N LEU A 190 14.61 13.90 -1.06
CA LEU A 190 13.20 13.70 -0.76
C LEU A 190 13.02 12.95 0.57
N ALA A 191 13.90 12.03 0.89
CA ALA A 191 13.94 11.34 2.19
C ALA A 191 14.28 12.32 3.32
N ASP A 192 15.35 13.10 3.17
CA ASP A 192 15.74 14.11 4.16
C ASP A 192 14.64 15.14 4.43
N ASP A 193 13.93 15.59 3.39
CA ASP A 193 12.80 16.49 3.54
C ASP A 193 11.63 15.86 4.30
N LEU A 194 11.36 14.58 4.06
CA LEU A 194 10.32 13.84 4.77
C LEU A 194 10.69 13.60 6.23
N ASP A 195 11.95 13.26 6.52
CA ASP A 195 12.46 13.08 7.88
C ASP A 195 12.30 14.35 8.72
N LYS A 196 12.61 15.51 8.15
CA LYS A 196 12.40 16.80 8.82
C LYS A 196 10.94 17.08 9.15
N MET A 197 10.05 16.74 8.22
CA MET A 197 8.60 16.88 8.43
C MET A 197 8.12 15.94 9.54
N ALA A 198 8.57 14.69 9.53
CA ALA A 198 8.22 13.69 10.54
C ALA A 198 8.72 14.08 11.95
N GLN A 199 9.96 14.60 12.04
CA GLN A 199 10.51 15.11 13.30
C GLN A 199 9.65 16.24 13.89
N ALA A 200 9.11 17.13 13.05
CA ALA A 200 8.24 18.21 13.51
C ALA A 200 6.90 17.70 14.09
N THR A 201 6.45 16.51 13.74
CA THR A 201 5.24 15.86 14.25
C THR A 201 5.53 14.84 15.36
N GLY A 202 6.81 14.63 15.71
CA GLY A 202 7.23 13.62 16.68
C GLY A 202 7.03 12.18 16.20
N LYS A 203 6.97 11.97 14.88
CA LYS A 203 6.83 10.66 14.24
C LYS A 203 8.14 10.22 13.58
N GLU A 204 8.27 8.91 13.39
CA GLU A 204 9.34 8.32 12.60
C GLU A 204 8.78 7.86 11.26
N VAL A 205 9.50 8.16 10.19
CA VAL A 205 9.16 7.72 8.83
C VAL A 205 10.41 7.15 8.15
N ALA A 206 10.34 5.90 7.75
CA ALA A 206 11.37 5.31 6.89
C ALA A 206 10.98 5.44 5.42
N THR A 207 11.98 5.61 4.56
CA THR A 207 11.79 5.79 3.11
C THR A 207 12.25 4.56 2.35
N TYR A 208 11.39 4.04 1.49
CA TYR A 208 11.73 3.04 0.48
C TYR A 208 11.84 3.68 -0.90
N ALA A 209 12.92 3.39 -1.61
CA ALA A 209 13.06 3.74 -3.02
C ALA A 209 12.33 2.69 -3.89
N LEU A 210 11.38 3.11 -4.68
CA LEU A 210 10.73 2.25 -5.66
C LEU A 210 11.51 2.33 -6.98
N LEU A 211 12.11 1.22 -7.38
CA LEU A 211 12.92 1.10 -8.58
C LEU A 211 12.39 -0.02 -9.48
N HIS A 212 12.44 0.19 -10.79
CA HIS A 212 12.28 -0.88 -11.75
C HIS A 212 13.65 -1.47 -12.06
N LEU A 213 13.75 -2.79 -11.97
CA LEU A 213 14.99 -3.51 -12.26
C LEU A 213 14.81 -4.27 -13.58
N VAL A 214 15.75 -4.07 -14.50
CA VAL A 214 15.90 -4.89 -15.70
C VAL A 214 17.22 -5.65 -15.57
N ALA A 215 17.12 -6.96 -15.46
CA ALA A 215 18.27 -7.83 -15.27
C ALA A 215 18.41 -8.83 -16.40
N ALA A 216 19.62 -9.04 -16.87
CA ALA A 216 19.99 -10.04 -17.87
C ALA A 216 21.38 -10.59 -17.57
N GLU A 217 21.83 -11.56 -18.37
CA GLU A 217 23.16 -12.17 -18.23
C GLU A 217 24.32 -11.19 -18.46
N THR A 218 24.06 -10.12 -19.25
CA THR A 218 25.04 -9.06 -19.56
C THR A 218 24.35 -7.71 -19.58
N ASP A 219 25.11 -6.64 -19.34
CA ASP A 219 24.62 -5.26 -19.41
C ASP A 219 24.03 -4.92 -20.78
N ASP A 220 24.66 -5.37 -21.88
CA ASP A 220 24.17 -5.13 -23.23
C ASP A 220 22.78 -5.75 -23.45
N LYS A 221 22.55 -6.97 -22.96
CA LYS A 221 21.22 -7.61 -23.01
C LYS A 221 20.22 -6.88 -22.14
N ALA A 222 20.59 -6.44 -20.93
CA ALA A 222 19.71 -5.68 -20.07
C ALA A 222 19.31 -4.34 -20.71
N TRP A 223 20.25 -3.64 -21.31
CA TRP A 223 19.97 -2.41 -22.06
C TRP A 223 19.08 -2.65 -23.29
N GLN A 224 19.31 -3.73 -24.03
CA GLN A 224 18.43 -4.09 -25.15
C GLN A 224 17.01 -4.33 -24.67
N MET A 225 16.81 -5.14 -23.61
CA MET A 225 15.48 -5.36 -23.01
C MET A 225 14.81 -4.05 -22.55
N CYS A 226 15.58 -3.15 -21.94
CA CYS A 226 15.07 -1.85 -21.53
C CYS A 226 14.58 -1.01 -22.71
N ASN A 227 15.34 -0.98 -23.83
CA ASN A 227 14.95 -0.28 -25.03
C ASN A 227 13.70 -0.90 -25.69
N ASP A 228 13.65 -2.23 -25.76
CA ASP A 228 12.49 -2.96 -26.30
C ASP A 228 11.21 -2.65 -25.50
N ILE A 229 11.30 -2.56 -24.17
CA ILE A 229 10.18 -2.16 -23.28
C ILE A 229 9.74 -0.73 -23.59
N VAL A 230 10.68 0.20 -23.75
CA VAL A 230 10.38 1.62 -24.04
C VAL A 230 9.76 1.80 -25.43
N GLU A 231 10.17 1.00 -26.42
CA GLU A 231 9.61 1.05 -27.78
C GLU A 231 8.18 0.48 -27.85
N GLN A 232 7.81 -0.43 -26.93
CA GLN A 232 6.48 -1.04 -26.87
C GLN A 232 5.48 -0.27 -25.99
N ALA A 233 5.95 0.66 -25.16
CA ALA A 233 5.14 1.43 -24.24
C ALA A 233 4.52 2.68 -24.89
#